data_87a3e8c06db7bbd03bb475b922601055
#
_entry.id   87a3e8c06db7bbd03bb475b922601055
#
_cell.length_a   1.000
_cell.length_b   1.000
_cell.length_c   1.000
_cell.angle_alpha   90.00
_cell.angle_beta   90.00
_cell.angle_gamma   90.00
#
_symmetry.space_group_name_H-M   'P 1'
#
loop_
_entity.id
_entity.type
_entity.pdbx_description
1 polymer ?
#
loop_
_entity_poly.entity_id
_entity_poly.type
_entity_poly.pdbx_seq_one_letter_code
_entity_poly.pdbx_strand_id
1 'polypeptide(L)'
;MHPPSHPATSHSRPHTSRFLLLPAAGFVAGGIFTSNSTQQWLRQLMPRPQDGMETVAGVTLRVIASAASDGTKVVALTPNEAALLQAGMPGLRVVPERRYLPARAPRLRALRKPAVKAAEPPQTLTLRVTAGEGQHAKPLPDCVVVVLTDVATGTGVEGTSNARGEVRLRLPATLRQAPIVAAYPLHGAWAREWRNLPLQAGMAIALPALELGFADARRVLYEAPKGDEGGGVKVAVIDTGVGPHADLRVAIGRNTTLVEPVDQWHDEDGHGTHVAGVIGGHGATGQGVSGEAAQVRLHAYRVFERGEGGASNAAIREAIRQAVLDGCDILNMSLGGGDSDPAISEAIQFARLSGAVCVVAAGNEGGPVSFPANDPLSLAVAAVGIKGAWPKGAAQQRHLTQPPGKHDSFVARFSNRGPQIRQAAPGVGIISTIHRDRYGVMDGTSMASPVAAGVLARVLASTPEVLNSPRDARRSEAILELAARRAEDLGFPATMQGKGLAR
;
A
#
# COMPACT_ATOMS: atom_id res chain seq x y z
N MET A 1 -45.00 7.10 53.00
CA MET A 1 -43.62 7.58 52.78
C MET A 1 -42.88 6.46 52.10
N HIS A 2 -42.66 6.55 50.80
CA HIS A 2 -41.77 5.65 50.04
C HIS A 2 -40.37 6.26 50.02
N PRO A 3 -39.29 5.47 50.15
CA PRO A 3 -37.93 5.96 50.00
C PRO A 3 -37.62 6.23 48.52
N PRO A 4 -36.76 7.20 48.20
CA PRO A 4 -36.39 7.49 46.84
C PRO A 4 -35.48 6.39 46.24
N SER A 5 -35.82 5.95 45.05
CA SER A 5 -35.00 5.05 44.22
C SER A 5 -33.73 5.78 43.79
N HIS A 6 -32.57 5.27 44.15
CA HIS A 6 -31.28 5.70 43.62
C HIS A 6 -31.20 5.34 42.11
N PRO A 7 -30.74 6.27 41.25
CA PRO A 7 -30.43 5.91 39.88
C PRO A 7 -29.24 4.98 39.83
N ALA A 8 -29.39 3.84 39.19
CA ALA A 8 -28.29 2.94 38.86
C ALA A 8 -27.26 3.69 37.99
N THR A 9 -26.09 3.90 38.52
CA THR A 9 -24.93 4.40 37.75
C THR A 9 -24.58 3.33 36.72
N SER A 10 -24.91 3.58 35.46
CA SER A 10 -24.41 2.81 34.33
C SER A 10 -22.90 3.01 34.25
N HIS A 11 -22.13 2.09 34.83
CA HIS A 11 -20.70 2.05 34.58
C HIS A 11 -20.51 1.68 33.10
N SER A 12 -20.26 2.69 32.27
CA SER A 12 -19.73 2.47 30.91
C SER A 12 -18.47 1.62 31.04
N ARG A 13 -18.46 0.45 30.42
CA ARG A 13 -17.26 -0.40 30.38
C ARG A 13 -16.10 0.46 29.82
N PRO A 14 -14.92 0.46 30.46
CA PRO A 14 -13.79 1.25 29.96
C PRO A 14 -13.48 0.80 28.52
N HIS A 15 -13.26 1.78 27.65
CA HIS A 15 -12.88 1.52 26.26
C HIS A 15 -11.55 0.77 26.22
N THR A 16 -11.56 -0.48 25.74
CA THR A 16 -10.34 -1.25 25.48
C THR A 16 -9.83 -0.96 24.07
N SER A 17 -8.51 -0.84 23.95
CA SER A 17 -7.79 -0.73 22.68
C SER A 17 -6.95 -1.99 22.45
N ARG A 18 -6.48 -2.19 21.22
CA ARG A 18 -5.60 -3.31 20.90
C ARG A 18 -4.14 -2.91 21.12
N PHE A 19 -3.36 -3.82 21.71
CA PHE A 19 -1.93 -3.67 21.98
C PHE A 19 -1.18 -4.90 21.54
N LEU A 20 0.07 -4.72 21.11
CA LEU A 20 1.03 -5.78 20.87
C LEU A 20 1.86 -6.03 22.12
N LEU A 21 1.99 -7.29 22.51
CA LEU A 21 2.93 -7.74 23.53
C LEU A 21 4.16 -8.31 22.82
N LEU A 22 5.30 -7.65 23.03
CA LEU A 22 6.57 -7.98 22.43
C LEU A 22 7.60 -8.27 23.53
N PRO A 23 8.54 -9.22 23.34
CA PRO A 23 9.67 -9.33 24.25
C PRO A 23 10.53 -8.06 24.16
N ALA A 24 11.13 -7.64 25.27
CA ALA A 24 12.09 -6.54 25.26
C ALA A 24 13.29 -6.95 24.40
N ALA A 25 13.69 -6.08 23.47
CA ALA A 25 14.91 -6.30 22.69
C ALA A 25 16.12 -6.00 23.55
N GLY A 26 17.00 -6.98 23.73
CA GLY A 26 18.33 -6.79 24.31
C GLY A 26 19.37 -6.78 23.19
N PHE A 27 20.25 -5.78 23.14
CA PHE A 27 21.45 -5.81 22.30
C PHE A 27 22.55 -6.51 23.09
N VAL A 28 22.98 -7.69 22.63
CA VAL A 28 24.28 -8.26 23.03
C VAL A 28 25.16 -8.21 21.79
N ALA A 29 26.45 -7.99 21.99
CA ALA A 29 27.42 -7.88 20.89
C ALA A 29 27.27 -9.06 19.91
N GLY A 30 26.76 -8.79 18.71
CA GLY A 30 26.55 -9.78 17.64
C GLY A 30 25.12 -10.21 17.36
N GLY A 31 24.06 -9.70 18.03
CA GLY A 31 22.68 -10.07 17.73
C GLY A 31 21.61 -9.42 18.58
N ILE A 32 20.36 -9.51 18.14
CA ILE A 32 19.20 -9.12 18.94
C ILE A 32 18.83 -10.32 19.81
N PHE A 33 19.01 -10.22 21.11
CA PHE A 33 18.53 -11.22 22.06
C PHE A 33 17.25 -10.72 22.73
N THR A 34 16.18 -11.49 22.58
CA THR A 34 14.98 -11.35 23.41
C THR A 34 15.21 -12.09 24.71
N SER A 35 14.68 -11.59 25.85
CA SER A 35 14.80 -12.37 27.09
C SER A 35 14.07 -13.72 26.87
N ASN A 36 14.80 -14.81 26.95
CA ASN A 36 14.28 -16.17 26.69
C ASN A 36 13.04 -16.50 27.54
N SER A 37 12.98 -16.02 28.77
CA SER A 37 11.85 -16.23 29.68
C SER A 37 10.57 -15.53 29.22
N THR A 38 10.65 -14.25 28.79
CA THR A 38 9.48 -13.51 28.28
C THR A 38 9.00 -14.07 26.96
N GLN A 39 9.93 -14.47 26.07
CA GLN A 39 9.56 -15.10 24.80
C GLN A 39 8.92 -16.48 25.00
N GLN A 40 9.42 -17.26 25.94
CA GLN A 40 8.84 -18.56 26.28
C GLN A 40 7.44 -18.40 26.88
N TRP A 41 7.27 -17.42 27.79
CA TRP A 41 5.96 -17.08 28.34
C TRP A 41 4.98 -16.60 27.26
N LEU A 42 5.37 -15.70 26.37
CA LEU A 42 4.52 -15.25 25.25
C LEU A 42 4.08 -16.44 24.37
N ARG A 43 4.96 -17.40 24.10
CA ARG A 43 4.60 -18.60 23.32
C ARG A 43 3.57 -19.49 24.02
N GLN A 44 3.55 -19.51 25.34
CA GLN A 44 2.59 -20.28 26.14
C GLN A 44 1.22 -19.61 26.24
N LEU A 45 1.14 -18.29 26.08
CA LEU A 45 -0.11 -17.55 25.99
C LEU A 45 -0.84 -17.95 24.70
N MET A 46 -1.93 -18.69 24.81
CA MET A 46 -2.71 -19.10 23.65
C MET A 46 -3.97 -18.24 23.48
N PRO A 47 -4.38 -17.93 22.23
CA PRO A 47 -5.71 -17.43 21.98
C PRO A 47 -6.71 -18.49 22.45
N ARG A 48 -7.53 -18.20 23.45
CA ARG A 48 -8.57 -19.13 23.94
C ARG A 48 -9.95 -18.64 23.53
N PRO A 49 -10.90 -19.55 23.24
CA PRO A 49 -12.30 -19.16 23.08
C PRO A 49 -12.80 -18.45 24.35
N GLN A 50 -13.74 -17.59 24.21
CA GLN A 50 -14.37 -16.60 25.10
C GLN A 50 -14.13 -16.61 26.64
N ASP A 51 -13.69 -17.72 27.25
CA ASP A 51 -13.57 -17.89 28.70
C ASP A 51 -12.13 -18.02 29.25
N GLY A 52 -11.12 -17.89 28.40
CA GLY A 52 -9.73 -18.06 28.81
C GLY A 52 -9.02 -16.73 29.04
N MET A 53 -9.35 -16.05 30.14
CA MET A 53 -8.58 -14.89 30.61
C MET A 53 -7.41 -15.36 31.48
N GLU A 54 -6.21 -14.85 31.20
CA GLU A 54 -5.03 -15.09 32.03
C GLU A 54 -4.68 -13.81 32.80
N THR A 55 -4.48 -13.93 34.10
CA THR A 55 -4.11 -12.78 34.94
C THR A 55 -2.60 -12.74 35.13
N VAL A 56 -1.96 -11.67 34.68
CA VAL A 56 -0.51 -11.47 34.76
C VAL A 56 -0.23 -10.06 35.30
N ALA A 57 0.62 -9.94 36.30
CA ALA A 57 0.93 -8.68 36.97
C ALA A 57 -0.34 -7.92 37.43
N GLY A 58 -1.38 -8.61 37.84
CA GLY A 58 -2.66 -8.02 38.26
C GLY A 58 -3.57 -7.57 37.09
N VAL A 59 -3.17 -7.79 35.84
CA VAL A 59 -3.94 -7.45 34.63
C VAL A 59 -4.51 -8.71 34.00
N THR A 60 -5.80 -8.69 33.72
CA THR A 60 -6.49 -9.80 33.03
C THR A 60 -6.37 -9.63 31.53
N LEU A 61 -5.68 -10.57 30.87
CA LEU A 61 -5.38 -10.52 29.44
C LEU A 61 -6.42 -11.28 28.63
N ARG A 62 -6.94 -10.63 27.58
CA ARG A 62 -7.67 -11.29 26.50
C ARG A 62 -6.79 -11.30 25.25
N VAL A 63 -6.25 -12.47 24.93
CA VAL A 63 -5.45 -12.64 23.69
C VAL A 63 -6.38 -12.74 22.49
N ILE A 64 -6.23 -11.81 21.55
CA ILE A 64 -7.01 -11.73 20.31
C ILE A 64 -6.34 -12.56 19.22
N ALA A 65 -5.00 -12.43 19.10
CA ALA A 65 -4.24 -13.08 18.04
C ALA A 65 -2.79 -13.36 18.48
N SER A 66 -2.12 -14.27 17.76
CA SER A 66 -0.75 -14.68 18.03
C SER A 66 0.04 -14.77 16.73
N ALA A 67 1.18 -14.11 16.68
CA ALA A 67 2.13 -14.22 15.58
C ALA A 67 2.83 -15.59 15.58
N ALA A 68 2.95 -16.21 14.41
CA ALA A 68 3.59 -17.52 14.28
C ALA A 68 5.13 -17.41 14.32
N SER A 69 5.70 -16.30 13.85
CA SER A 69 7.15 -16.13 13.71
C SER A 69 7.90 -16.07 15.04
N ASP A 70 7.32 -15.44 16.07
CA ASP A 70 8.01 -15.23 17.35
C ASP A 70 7.14 -15.25 18.58
N GLY A 71 5.84 -15.48 18.44
CA GLY A 71 4.89 -15.57 19.54
C GLY A 71 4.35 -14.22 20.02
N THR A 72 4.63 -13.11 19.35
CA THR A 72 4.00 -11.80 19.61
C THR A 72 2.49 -11.94 19.74
N LYS A 73 1.89 -11.30 20.75
CA LYS A 73 0.44 -11.34 21.00
C LYS A 73 -0.22 -10.02 20.70
N VAL A 74 -1.44 -10.09 20.16
CA VAL A 74 -2.36 -8.96 20.12
C VAL A 74 -3.38 -9.15 21.24
N VAL A 75 -3.54 -8.17 22.10
CA VAL A 75 -4.41 -8.21 23.30
C VAL A 75 -5.31 -6.98 23.35
N ALA A 76 -6.46 -7.11 24.02
CA ALA A 76 -7.34 -5.99 24.33
C ALA A 76 -7.07 -5.53 25.77
N LEU A 77 -6.65 -4.27 25.93
CA LEU A 77 -6.35 -3.64 27.21
C LEU A 77 -6.90 -2.21 27.26
N THR A 78 -7.15 -1.71 28.45
CA THR A 78 -7.24 -0.28 28.68
C THR A 78 -5.84 0.33 28.73
N PRO A 79 -5.67 1.65 28.53
CA PRO A 79 -4.37 2.31 28.65
C PRO A 79 -3.71 2.11 30.04
N ASN A 80 -4.52 2.07 31.11
CA ASN A 80 -4.03 1.83 32.47
C ASN A 80 -3.52 0.39 32.65
N GLU A 81 -4.25 -0.61 32.14
CA GLU A 81 -3.80 -2.01 32.17
C GLU A 81 -2.51 -2.20 31.37
N ALA A 82 -2.39 -1.55 30.21
CA ALA A 82 -1.18 -1.57 29.41
C ALA A 82 0.02 -1.01 30.17
N ALA A 83 -0.16 0.11 30.88
CA ALA A 83 0.89 0.72 31.71
C ALA A 83 1.27 -0.16 32.90
N LEU A 84 0.29 -0.76 33.61
CA LEU A 84 0.52 -1.69 34.71
C LEU A 84 1.28 -2.93 34.25
N LEU A 85 0.89 -3.52 33.13
CA LEU A 85 1.55 -4.69 32.57
C LEU A 85 3.00 -4.37 32.17
N GLN A 86 3.23 -3.23 31.53
CA GLN A 86 4.58 -2.76 31.15
C GLN A 86 5.46 -2.54 32.40
N ALA A 87 4.91 -1.97 33.47
CA ALA A 87 5.63 -1.72 34.72
C ALA A 87 5.92 -3.02 35.50
N GLY A 88 4.96 -3.96 35.51
CA GLY A 88 5.07 -5.24 36.22
C GLY A 88 5.94 -6.28 35.54
N MET A 89 6.27 -6.10 34.24
CA MET A 89 7.04 -7.04 33.43
C MET A 89 8.17 -6.32 32.66
N PRO A 90 9.33 -6.06 33.27
CA PRO A 90 10.43 -5.30 32.63
C PRO A 90 10.97 -5.94 31.33
N GLY A 91 10.79 -7.26 31.14
CA GLY A 91 11.18 -7.99 29.92
C GLY A 91 10.13 -7.92 28.80
N LEU A 92 8.99 -7.23 29.02
CA LEU A 92 7.88 -7.12 28.09
C LEU A 92 7.75 -5.67 27.60
N ARG A 93 7.40 -5.50 26.33
CA ARG A 93 6.97 -4.21 25.78
C ARG A 93 5.52 -4.32 25.34
N VAL A 94 4.76 -3.28 25.68
CA VAL A 94 3.35 -3.13 25.33
C VAL A 94 3.24 -1.97 24.34
N VAL A 95 2.97 -2.28 23.06
CA VAL A 95 2.95 -1.30 21.98
C VAL A 95 1.51 -1.14 21.47
N PRO A 96 0.95 0.07 21.37
CA PRO A 96 -0.39 0.26 20.82
C PRO A 96 -0.49 -0.28 19.39
N GLU A 97 -1.63 -0.90 19.03
CA GLU A 97 -1.92 -1.22 17.64
C GLU A 97 -2.10 0.07 16.84
N ARG A 98 -1.40 0.14 15.71
CA ARG A 98 -1.48 1.24 14.74
C ARG A 98 -1.81 0.69 13.37
N ARG A 99 -2.43 1.52 12.52
CA ARG A 99 -2.82 1.10 11.17
C ARG A 99 -2.18 1.97 10.10
N TYR A 100 -1.80 1.33 9.01
CA TYR A 100 -1.11 1.90 7.85
C TYR A 100 -1.92 1.67 6.59
N LEU A 101 -1.92 2.63 5.67
CA LEU A 101 -2.73 2.60 4.46
C LEU A 101 -1.89 2.20 3.23
N PRO A 102 -2.49 1.66 2.16
CA PRO A 102 -1.82 1.53 0.87
C PRO A 102 -1.43 2.93 0.37
N ALA A 103 -0.18 3.10 -0.09
CA ALA A 103 0.35 4.41 -0.47
C ALA A 103 -0.10 4.84 -1.88
N ARG A 104 -1.40 5.02 -2.10
CA ARG A 104 -2.02 5.47 -3.37
C ARG A 104 -1.97 6.98 -3.50
N ALA A 105 -1.78 7.47 -4.73
CA ALA A 105 -1.92 8.89 -5.00
C ALA A 105 -3.32 9.41 -4.62
N PRO A 106 -3.43 10.61 -4.06
CA PRO A 106 -4.72 11.19 -3.72
C PRO A 106 -5.61 11.35 -4.95
N ARG A 107 -6.85 10.93 -4.86
CA ARG A 107 -7.90 11.18 -5.84
C ARG A 107 -8.89 12.23 -5.30
N LEU A 108 -9.59 12.90 -6.18
CA LEU A 108 -10.69 13.75 -5.75
C LEU A 108 -11.75 12.90 -5.03
N ARG A 109 -12.30 13.45 -3.97
CA ARG A 109 -13.40 12.86 -3.18
C ARG A 109 -14.42 13.92 -2.84
N ALA A 110 -15.66 13.50 -2.67
CA ALA A 110 -16.70 14.34 -2.09
C ALA A 110 -16.53 14.33 -0.56
N LEU A 111 -16.08 15.44 0.01
CA LEU A 111 -15.83 15.58 1.46
C LEU A 111 -17.14 15.86 2.23
N ARG A 112 -18.09 16.52 1.57
CA ARG A 112 -19.41 16.90 2.14
C ARG A 112 -20.50 16.60 1.13
N LYS A 113 -21.65 16.11 1.62
CA LYS A 113 -22.84 15.98 0.77
C LYS A 113 -23.47 17.34 0.52
N PRO A 114 -24.06 17.60 -0.66
CA PRO A 114 -24.83 18.81 -0.92
C PRO A 114 -25.98 18.93 0.09
N ALA A 115 -26.18 20.14 0.62
CA ALA A 115 -27.33 20.40 1.49
C ALA A 115 -28.62 20.23 0.68
N VAL A 116 -29.54 19.43 1.19
CA VAL A 116 -30.88 19.27 0.62
C VAL A 116 -31.74 20.36 1.22
N LYS A 117 -32.08 21.40 0.44
CA LYS A 117 -33.09 22.37 0.85
C LYS A 117 -34.47 21.70 0.73
N ALA A 118 -35.32 21.88 1.73
CA ALA A 118 -36.66 21.27 1.75
C ALA A 118 -37.53 21.64 0.51
N ALA A 119 -37.26 22.79 -0.11
CA ALA A 119 -37.91 23.27 -1.33
C ALA A 119 -37.39 22.67 -2.65
N GLU A 120 -36.26 21.98 -2.63
CA GLU A 120 -35.60 21.43 -3.85
C GLU A 120 -35.21 19.99 -3.60
N PRO A 121 -36.09 19.00 -3.86
CA PRO A 121 -35.76 17.60 -3.68
C PRO A 121 -34.58 17.21 -4.63
N PRO A 122 -33.62 16.38 -4.15
CA PRO A 122 -32.54 15.95 -4.98
C PRO A 122 -33.06 15.06 -6.11
N GLN A 123 -32.51 15.26 -7.32
CA GLN A 123 -32.76 14.36 -8.44
C GLN A 123 -31.69 13.23 -8.48
N THR A 124 -32.10 12.05 -8.93
CA THR A 124 -31.18 10.98 -9.26
C THR A 124 -30.74 11.13 -10.71
N LEU A 125 -29.46 11.42 -10.90
CA LEU A 125 -28.83 11.43 -12.22
C LEU A 125 -28.15 10.08 -12.45
N THR A 126 -28.47 9.41 -13.57
CA THR A 126 -27.76 8.23 -14.02
C THR A 126 -26.78 8.63 -15.14
N LEU A 127 -25.50 8.33 -14.95
CA LEU A 127 -24.47 8.48 -15.98
C LEU A 127 -24.03 7.10 -16.43
N ARG A 128 -23.56 6.98 -17.68
CA ARG A 128 -22.98 5.76 -18.24
C ARG A 128 -21.49 5.94 -18.44
N VAL A 129 -20.68 5.15 -17.74
CA VAL A 129 -19.22 5.17 -17.85
C VAL A 129 -18.79 4.16 -18.89
N THR A 130 -17.92 4.58 -19.83
CA THR A 130 -17.39 3.70 -20.89
C THR A 130 -15.86 3.80 -20.98
N ALA A 131 -15.23 2.70 -21.35
CA ALA A 131 -13.86 2.68 -21.87
C ALA A 131 -13.91 2.85 -23.38
N GLY A 132 -13.26 3.90 -23.91
CA GLY A 132 -13.33 4.28 -25.32
C GLY A 132 -14.60 5.05 -25.69
N GLU A 133 -14.62 5.54 -26.91
CA GLU A 133 -15.68 6.38 -27.49
C GLU A 133 -16.31 5.72 -28.72
N GLY A 134 -17.53 6.16 -29.10
CA GLY A 134 -18.23 5.73 -30.32
C GLY A 134 -18.61 4.25 -30.32
N GLN A 135 -18.46 3.57 -31.45
CA GLN A 135 -18.87 2.16 -31.66
C GLN A 135 -18.00 1.17 -30.86
N HIS A 136 -16.81 1.59 -30.40
CA HIS A 136 -15.89 0.75 -29.63
C HIS A 136 -16.03 0.97 -28.12
N ALA A 137 -16.95 1.82 -27.68
CA ALA A 137 -17.20 2.10 -26.29
C ALA A 137 -17.71 0.86 -25.56
N LYS A 138 -16.97 0.41 -24.54
CA LYS A 138 -17.36 -0.73 -23.69
C LYS A 138 -17.84 -0.23 -22.33
N PRO A 139 -18.94 -0.75 -21.77
CA PRO A 139 -19.34 -0.43 -20.42
C PRO A 139 -18.20 -0.68 -19.44
N LEU A 140 -17.98 0.26 -18.51
CA LEU A 140 -16.89 0.19 -17.54
C LEU A 140 -17.43 0.02 -16.13
N PRO A 141 -17.40 -1.20 -15.56
CA PRO A 141 -17.77 -1.44 -14.17
C PRO A 141 -16.65 -1.02 -13.21
N ASP A 142 -16.97 -1.01 -11.93
CA ASP A 142 -16.03 -0.72 -10.83
C ASP A 142 -15.31 0.64 -10.98
N CYS A 143 -15.93 1.61 -11.69
CA CYS A 143 -15.40 2.95 -11.83
C CYS A 143 -16.04 3.88 -10.80
N VAL A 144 -15.22 4.50 -9.95
CA VAL A 144 -15.67 5.52 -9.01
C VAL A 144 -15.82 6.84 -9.74
N VAL A 145 -17.03 7.38 -9.75
CA VAL A 145 -17.35 8.69 -10.33
C VAL A 145 -17.62 9.69 -9.21
N VAL A 146 -16.89 10.79 -9.22
CA VAL A 146 -17.02 11.91 -8.27
C VAL A 146 -17.55 13.12 -9.02
N VAL A 147 -18.63 13.73 -8.50
CA VAL A 147 -19.18 14.99 -9.01
C VAL A 147 -19.09 16.02 -7.89
N LEU A 148 -18.21 17.02 -8.04
CA LEU A 148 -18.15 18.14 -7.11
C LEU A 148 -19.13 19.23 -7.56
N THR A 149 -19.97 19.67 -6.64
CA THR A 149 -20.90 20.79 -6.81
C THR A 149 -20.31 22.10 -6.33
N ASP A 150 -19.33 22.03 -5.43
CA ASP A 150 -18.53 23.13 -4.93
C ASP A 150 -17.09 22.64 -4.67
N VAL A 151 -16.16 23.20 -5.40
CA VAL A 151 -14.73 22.81 -5.34
C VAL A 151 -14.05 23.36 -4.07
N ALA A 152 -14.44 24.55 -3.63
CA ALA A 152 -13.79 25.21 -2.49
C ALA A 152 -14.07 24.46 -1.17
N THR A 153 -15.27 23.94 -1.01
CA THR A 153 -15.67 23.18 0.19
C THR A 153 -15.52 21.67 0.04
N GLY A 154 -15.21 21.17 -1.18
CA GLY A 154 -15.22 19.74 -1.51
C GLY A 154 -16.63 19.14 -1.44
N THR A 155 -17.67 19.96 -1.59
CA THR A 155 -19.06 19.47 -1.58
C THR A 155 -19.37 18.74 -2.87
N GLY A 156 -19.97 17.55 -2.78
CA GLY A 156 -20.27 16.73 -3.94
C GLY A 156 -20.87 15.38 -3.58
N VAL A 157 -20.92 14.51 -4.56
CA VAL A 157 -21.37 13.12 -4.43
C VAL A 157 -20.40 12.19 -5.16
N GLU A 158 -20.36 10.95 -4.71
CA GLU A 158 -19.63 9.89 -5.41
C GLU A 158 -20.47 8.62 -5.48
N GLY A 159 -20.16 7.79 -6.48
CA GLY A 159 -20.78 6.50 -6.68
C GLY A 159 -19.90 5.61 -7.54
N THR A 160 -20.14 4.30 -7.51
CA THR A 160 -19.42 3.31 -8.31
C THR A 160 -20.32 2.75 -9.39
N SER A 161 -19.80 2.61 -10.61
CA SER A 161 -20.54 2.05 -11.74
C SER A 161 -20.77 0.54 -11.57
N ASN A 162 -21.95 0.07 -11.99
CA ASN A 162 -22.33 -1.34 -11.99
C ASN A 162 -21.78 -2.07 -13.24
N ALA A 163 -22.14 -3.37 -13.40
CA ALA A 163 -21.70 -4.20 -14.52
C ALA A 163 -22.10 -3.64 -15.92
N ARG A 164 -23.09 -2.75 -16.00
CA ARG A 164 -23.50 -2.05 -17.24
C ARG A 164 -22.81 -0.69 -17.42
N GLY A 165 -21.86 -0.34 -16.54
CA GLY A 165 -21.23 0.97 -16.52
C GLY A 165 -22.12 2.10 -15.97
N GLU A 166 -23.26 1.80 -15.38
CA GLU A 166 -24.20 2.81 -14.87
C GLU A 166 -23.84 3.22 -13.45
N VAL A 167 -23.75 4.52 -13.21
CA VAL A 167 -23.61 5.10 -11.87
C VAL A 167 -24.79 6.02 -11.57
N ARG A 168 -25.41 5.89 -10.39
CA ARG A 168 -26.53 6.71 -9.93
C ARG A 168 -26.06 7.67 -8.85
N LEU A 169 -26.25 8.97 -9.09
CA LEU A 169 -25.81 10.05 -8.23
C LEU A 169 -26.99 10.92 -7.82
N ARG A 170 -27.10 11.22 -6.53
CA ARG A 170 -28.14 12.13 -6.00
C ARG A 170 -27.58 13.54 -5.95
N LEU A 171 -28.03 14.39 -6.86
CA LEU A 171 -27.55 15.77 -7.05
C LEU A 171 -28.71 16.77 -6.85
N PRO A 172 -28.41 18.05 -6.53
CA PRO A 172 -29.45 19.11 -6.52
C PRO A 172 -30.13 19.16 -7.89
N ALA A 173 -31.45 19.29 -7.89
CA ALA A 173 -32.26 19.33 -9.13
C ALA A 173 -31.92 20.52 -10.02
N THR A 174 -31.37 21.59 -9.45
CA THR A 174 -30.92 22.81 -10.15
C THR A 174 -29.55 22.70 -10.81
N LEU A 175 -28.77 21.66 -10.47
CA LEU A 175 -27.42 21.48 -11.01
C LEU A 175 -27.49 21.05 -12.49
N ARG A 176 -27.14 21.96 -13.39
CA ARG A 176 -27.06 21.71 -14.86
C ARG A 176 -25.64 21.45 -15.35
N GLN A 177 -24.65 21.94 -14.61
CA GLN A 177 -23.25 21.84 -14.95
C GLN A 177 -22.45 21.58 -13.66
N ALA A 178 -21.58 20.57 -13.67
CA ALA A 178 -20.70 20.29 -12.53
C ALA A 178 -19.36 21.01 -12.71
N PRO A 179 -18.88 21.75 -11.70
CA PRO A 179 -17.55 22.36 -11.72
C PRO A 179 -16.45 21.34 -11.99
N ILE A 180 -16.50 20.16 -11.36
CA ILE A 180 -15.58 19.05 -11.62
C ILE A 180 -16.37 17.73 -11.62
N VAL A 181 -16.10 16.90 -12.63
CA VAL A 181 -16.42 15.49 -12.66
C VAL A 181 -15.13 14.71 -12.81
N ALA A 182 -14.91 13.70 -12.00
CA ALA A 182 -13.75 12.82 -12.10
C ALA A 182 -14.20 11.36 -12.10
N ALA A 183 -13.55 10.55 -12.93
CA ALA A 183 -13.84 9.11 -13.02
C ALA A 183 -12.53 8.34 -12.84
N TYR A 184 -12.52 7.40 -11.88
CA TYR A 184 -11.38 6.60 -11.47
C TYR A 184 -11.72 5.11 -11.63
N PRO A 185 -11.39 4.51 -12.78
CA PRO A 185 -11.64 3.09 -13.01
C PRO A 185 -10.65 2.23 -12.21
N LEU A 186 -11.10 1.07 -11.74
CA LEU A 186 -10.22 0.07 -11.16
C LEU A 186 -9.39 -0.63 -12.26
N HIS A 187 -9.98 -0.82 -13.45
CA HIS A 187 -9.37 -1.53 -14.57
C HIS A 187 -9.89 -1.03 -15.92
N GLY A 188 -9.23 -1.41 -17.01
CA GLY A 188 -9.72 -1.30 -18.38
C GLY A 188 -9.69 0.11 -19.01
N ALA A 189 -9.37 1.14 -18.25
CA ALA A 189 -9.28 2.51 -18.75
C ALA A 189 -8.36 3.38 -17.88
N TRP A 190 -8.01 4.55 -18.41
CA TRP A 190 -7.30 5.61 -17.70
C TRP A 190 -8.29 6.50 -16.96
N ALA A 191 -7.92 7.01 -15.79
CA ALA A 191 -8.71 8.01 -15.07
C ALA A 191 -8.82 9.30 -15.87
N ARG A 192 -9.95 9.98 -15.77
CA ARG A 192 -10.21 11.25 -16.48
C ARG A 192 -10.92 12.26 -15.57
N GLU A 193 -10.61 13.52 -15.77
CA GLU A 193 -11.26 14.65 -15.10
C GLU A 193 -11.82 15.63 -16.13
N TRP A 194 -13.01 16.15 -15.85
CA TRP A 194 -13.66 17.19 -16.66
C TRP A 194 -13.95 18.40 -15.77
N ARG A 195 -13.79 19.58 -16.35
CA ARG A 195 -14.18 20.84 -15.72
C ARG A 195 -15.40 21.42 -16.42
N ASN A 196 -16.32 21.98 -15.63
CA ASN A 196 -17.53 22.60 -16.12
C ASN A 196 -18.34 21.68 -17.07
N LEU A 197 -18.49 20.41 -16.67
CA LEU A 197 -19.19 19.43 -17.48
C LEU A 197 -20.71 19.62 -17.40
N PRO A 198 -21.42 19.88 -18.53
CA PRO A 198 -22.89 19.85 -18.56
C PRO A 198 -23.37 18.44 -18.19
N LEU A 199 -24.38 18.38 -17.32
CA LEU A 199 -24.94 17.12 -16.84
C LEU A 199 -26.31 16.85 -17.46
N GLN A 200 -26.47 15.69 -18.09
CA GLN A 200 -27.72 15.20 -18.65
C GLN A 200 -27.96 13.76 -18.21
N ALA A 201 -29.21 13.41 -17.91
CA ALA A 201 -29.58 12.03 -17.58
C ALA A 201 -29.27 11.08 -18.73
N GLY A 202 -28.65 9.95 -18.42
CA GLY A 202 -28.27 8.93 -19.41
C GLY A 202 -27.06 9.28 -20.26
N MET A 203 -26.41 10.45 -20.07
CA MET A 203 -25.21 10.79 -20.82
C MET A 203 -24.08 9.79 -20.56
N ALA A 204 -23.28 9.53 -21.59
CA ALA A 204 -22.05 8.76 -21.47
C ALA A 204 -20.87 9.66 -21.09
N ILE A 205 -20.05 9.21 -20.16
CA ILE A 205 -18.72 9.77 -19.85
C ILE A 205 -17.68 8.74 -20.29
N ALA A 206 -16.91 9.09 -21.32
CA ALA A 206 -15.95 8.19 -21.93
C ALA A 206 -14.55 8.43 -21.37
N LEU A 207 -13.88 7.36 -20.94
CA LEU A 207 -12.50 7.35 -20.50
C LEU A 207 -11.60 6.79 -21.59
N PRO A 208 -10.33 7.24 -21.69
CA PRO A 208 -9.38 6.60 -22.60
C PRO A 208 -9.25 5.11 -22.24
N ALA A 209 -9.49 4.24 -23.23
CA ALA A 209 -9.35 2.80 -23.03
C ALA A 209 -7.90 2.43 -22.69
N LEU A 210 -7.73 1.41 -21.87
CA LEU A 210 -6.41 0.87 -21.56
C LEU A 210 -5.95 -0.03 -22.70
N GLU A 211 -4.82 0.31 -23.29
CA GLU A 211 -4.09 -0.51 -24.26
C GLU A 211 -2.82 -1.03 -23.61
N LEU A 212 -2.64 -2.36 -23.55
CA LEU A 212 -1.48 -2.96 -22.88
C LEU A 212 -0.15 -2.70 -23.61
N GLY A 213 -0.22 -2.36 -24.89
CA GLY A 213 0.93 -1.91 -25.68
C GLY A 213 1.32 -0.45 -25.48
N PHE A 214 0.56 0.32 -24.68
CA PHE A 214 0.87 1.72 -24.41
C PHE A 214 2.17 1.84 -23.60
N ALA A 215 3.08 2.71 -24.08
CA ALA A 215 4.35 2.97 -23.38
C ALA A 215 4.11 3.87 -22.18
N ASP A 216 3.87 3.27 -21.01
CA ASP A 216 3.84 3.98 -19.73
C ASP A 216 5.23 4.52 -19.33
N ALA A 217 5.32 5.25 -18.23
CA ALA A 217 6.58 5.85 -17.78
C ALA A 217 7.72 4.81 -17.59
N ARG A 218 7.40 3.55 -17.26
CA ARG A 218 8.40 2.47 -17.17
C ARG A 218 8.96 2.13 -18.55
N ARG A 219 8.10 1.99 -19.56
CA ARG A 219 8.50 1.61 -20.93
C ARG A 219 9.17 2.75 -21.68
N VAL A 220 9.00 3.99 -21.21
CA VAL A 220 9.77 5.15 -21.73
C VAL A 220 11.16 5.22 -21.10
N LEU A 221 11.32 4.88 -19.82
CA LEU A 221 12.57 5.01 -19.09
C LEU A 221 13.46 3.77 -19.14
N TYR A 222 12.86 2.59 -19.26
CA TYR A 222 13.59 1.32 -19.24
C TYR A 222 13.42 0.58 -20.56
N GLU A 223 14.48 -0.14 -20.95
CA GLU A 223 14.35 -1.10 -22.04
C GLU A 223 13.27 -2.14 -21.70
N ALA A 224 12.61 -2.64 -22.74
CA ALA A 224 11.64 -3.72 -22.56
C ALA A 224 12.33 -4.93 -21.91
N PRO A 225 11.77 -5.51 -20.81
CA PRO A 225 12.34 -6.68 -20.19
C PRO A 225 12.46 -7.84 -21.21
N LYS A 226 13.57 -8.56 -21.18
CA LYS A 226 13.85 -9.72 -22.05
C LYS A 226 13.08 -10.96 -21.59
N GLY A 227 12.53 -10.93 -20.36
CA GLY A 227 11.73 -12.01 -19.77
C GLY A 227 12.56 -13.04 -18.99
N ASP A 228 13.86 -12.90 -18.92
CA ASP A 228 14.79 -13.79 -18.21
C ASP A 228 15.39 -13.13 -16.93
N GLU A 229 15.04 -11.88 -16.63
CA GLU A 229 15.62 -11.12 -15.54
C GLU A 229 15.05 -11.51 -14.17
N GLY A 230 15.90 -11.41 -13.15
CA GLY A 230 15.53 -11.61 -11.75
C GLY A 230 15.62 -13.06 -11.26
N GLY A 231 16.17 -13.98 -12.10
CA GLY A 231 16.32 -15.38 -11.73
C GLY A 231 17.11 -15.57 -10.43
N GLY A 232 16.61 -16.46 -9.55
CA GLY A 232 17.21 -16.76 -8.25
C GLY A 232 16.84 -15.81 -7.12
N VAL A 233 16.35 -14.60 -7.41
CA VAL A 233 15.96 -13.61 -6.40
C VAL A 233 14.52 -13.85 -5.91
N LYS A 234 14.32 -13.76 -4.60
CA LYS A 234 13.00 -13.85 -3.97
C LYS A 234 12.53 -12.45 -3.53
N VAL A 235 11.36 -12.04 -4.00
CA VAL A 235 10.78 -10.74 -3.67
C VAL A 235 9.46 -10.92 -2.93
N ALA A 236 9.38 -10.35 -1.73
CA ALA A 236 8.14 -10.30 -0.96
C ALA A 236 7.30 -9.09 -1.35
N VAL A 237 6.01 -9.30 -1.59
CA VAL A 237 4.98 -8.27 -1.75
C VAL A 237 4.16 -8.25 -0.46
N ILE A 238 4.41 -7.24 0.39
CA ILE A 238 3.70 -7.03 1.66
C ILE A 238 2.61 -5.97 1.39
N ASP A 239 1.37 -6.45 1.13
CA ASP A 239 0.32 -5.61 0.58
C ASP A 239 -1.10 -6.19 0.84
N THR A 240 -2.10 -5.83 0.02
CA THR A 240 -3.50 -6.28 0.10
C THR A 240 -3.71 -7.75 -0.30
N GLY A 241 -2.66 -8.46 -0.62
CA GLY A 241 -2.66 -9.80 -1.23
C GLY A 241 -2.21 -9.74 -2.69
N VAL A 242 -2.17 -10.89 -3.37
CA VAL A 242 -1.77 -10.99 -4.78
C VAL A 242 -2.68 -11.95 -5.53
N GLY A 243 -3.12 -11.58 -6.73
CA GLY A 243 -3.87 -12.42 -7.64
C GLY A 243 -5.22 -12.92 -7.15
N PRO A 244 -5.77 -13.95 -7.80
CA PRO A 244 -5.18 -14.68 -8.93
C PRO A 244 -5.08 -13.83 -10.22
N HIS A 245 -4.02 -14.09 -11.03
CA HIS A 245 -3.82 -13.47 -12.32
C HIS A 245 -2.90 -14.33 -13.21
N ALA A 246 -3.24 -14.50 -14.50
CA ALA A 246 -2.49 -15.34 -15.44
C ALA A 246 -1.04 -14.89 -15.64
N ASP A 247 -0.76 -13.58 -15.57
CA ASP A 247 0.59 -13.04 -15.69
C ASP A 247 1.42 -13.12 -14.38
N LEU A 248 0.93 -13.77 -13.32
CA LEU A 248 1.63 -13.80 -12.04
C LEU A 248 1.88 -15.24 -11.57
N ARG A 249 3.09 -15.51 -11.09
CA ARG A 249 3.49 -16.77 -10.48
C ARG A 249 3.90 -16.51 -9.03
N VAL A 250 2.99 -16.76 -8.09
CA VAL A 250 3.27 -16.63 -6.66
C VAL A 250 3.78 -17.96 -6.14
N ALA A 251 5.00 -17.98 -5.62
CA ALA A 251 5.65 -19.19 -5.09
C ALA A 251 5.18 -19.51 -3.66
N ILE A 252 4.95 -18.49 -2.84
CA ILE A 252 4.42 -18.59 -1.47
C ILE A 252 3.38 -17.49 -1.29
N GLY A 253 2.22 -17.83 -0.71
CA GLY A 253 1.19 -16.88 -0.29
C GLY A 253 0.81 -17.12 1.17
N ARG A 254 0.76 -16.06 1.97
CA ARG A 254 0.35 -16.08 3.38
C ARG A 254 -0.53 -14.88 3.72
N ASN A 255 -1.57 -15.11 4.49
CA ASN A 255 -2.26 -14.05 5.20
C ASN A 255 -1.60 -13.87 6.57
N THR A 256 -1.07 -12.69 6.84
CA THR A 256 -0.35 -12.35 8.07
C THR A 256 -1.14 -11.37 8.95
N THR A 257 -2.43 -11.17 8.70
CA THR A 257 -3.31 -10.31 9.51
C THR A 257 -3.48 -10.80 10.94
N LEU A 258 -3.14 -12.07 11.22
CA LEU A 258 -3.24 -12.79 12.49
C LEU A 258 -4.68 -13.12 12.93
N VAL A 259 -5.69 -12.55 12.30
CA VAL A 259 -7.12 -12.73 12.65
C VAL A 259 -7.91 -13.45 11.56
N GLU A 260 -7.33 -13.62 10.38
CA GLU A 260 -7.90 -14.36 9.26
C GLU A 260 -7.06 -15.61 8.97
N PRO A 261 -7.63 -16.65 8.32
CA PRO A 261 -6.89 -17.86 7.94
C PRO A 261 -5.68 -17.58 7.07
N VAL A 262 -4.57 -18.27 7.31
CA VAL A 262 -3.27 -18.05 6.64
C VAL A 262 -3.31 -18.29 5.13
N ASP A 263 -4.20 -19.13 4.66
CA ASP A 263 -4.44 -19.47 3.24
C ASP A 263 -5.29 -18.44 2.48
N GLN A 264 -5.92 -17.49 3.19
CA GLN A 264 -6.73 -16.41 2.58
C GLN A 264 -5.87 -15.20 2.21
N TRP A 265 -4.85 -15.42 1.40
CA TRP A 265 -3.86 -14.40 1.02
C TRP A 265 -4.14 -13.73 -0.34
N HIS A 266 -5.15 -14.17 -1.08
CA HIS A 266 -5.51 -13.57 -2.36
C HIS A 266 -6.00 -12.13 -2.19
N ASP A 267 -5.76 -11.34 -3.23
CA ASP A 267 -6.11 -9.93 -3.28
C ASP A 267 -7.61 -9.73 -3.60
N GLU A 268 -8.25 -8.86 -2.84
CA GLU A 268 -9.64 -8.45 -3.05
C GLU A 268 -9.78 -6.97 -3.39
N ASP A 269 -8.69 -6.22 -3.28
CA ASP A 269 -8.63 -4.78 -3.52
C ASP A 269 -8.06 -4.44 -4.90
N GLY A 270 -7.05 -5.18 -5.37
CA GLY A 270 -6.34 -4.98 -6.63
C GLY A 270 -4.99 -4.28 -6.49
N HIS A 271 -4.68 -3.66 -5.33
CA HIS A 271 -3.44 -2.91 -5.15
C HIS A 271 -2.21 -3.81 -5.11
N GLY A 272 -2.20 -4.85 -4.27
CA GLY A 272 -1.07 -5.77 -4.17
C GLY A 272 -0.86 -6.58 -5.44
N THR A 273 -1.93 -6.92 -6.18
CA THR A 273 -1.82 -7.55 -7.50
C THR A 273 -1.14 -6.61 -8.50
N HIS A 274 -1.47 -5.30 -8.47
CA HIS A 274 -0.82 -4.30 -9.32
C HIS A 274 0.67 -4.18 -8.99
N VAL A 275 1.01 -4.10 -7.72
CA VAL A 275 2.39 -4.08 -7.21
C VAL A 275 3.18 -5.32 -7.67
N ALA A 276 2.59 -6.52 -7.54
CA ALA A 276 3.22 -7.77 -7.96
C ALA A 276 3.50 -7.81 -9.47
N GLY A 277 2.57 -7.31 -10.30
CA GLY A 277 2.74 -7.24 -11.75
C GLY A 277 3.85 -6.29 -12.17
N VAL A 278 4.03 -5.17 -11.46
CA VAL A 278 5.16 -4.25 -11.68
C VAL A 278 6.50 -4.92 -11.40
N ILE A 279 6.59 -5.74 -10.36
CA ILE A 279 7.83 -6.44 -10.00
C ILE A 279 8.11 -7.59 -10.96
N GLY A 280 7.19 -8.55 -11.06
CA GLY A 280 7.44 -9.87 -11.64
C GLY A 280 6.35 -10.38 -12.56
N GLY A 281 5.58 -9.50 -13.21
CA GLY A 281 4.68 -9.89 -14.29
C GLY A 281 5.44 -10.58 -15.41
N HIS A 282 4.89 -11.69 -15.96
CA HIS A 282 5.51 -12.45 -17.02
C HIS A 282 4.67 -12.53 -18.30
N GLY A 283 3.70 -11.61 -18.43
CA GLY A 283 2.86 -11.49 -19.61
C GLY A 283 3.63 -10.97 -20.83
N ALA A 284 3.22 -11.40 -22.03
CA ALA A 284 3.82 -10.93 -23.28
C ALA A 284 3.44 -9.47 -23.54
N THR A 285 4.39 -8.69 -24.09
CA THR A 285 4.15 -7.28 -24.44
C THR A 285 2.94 -7.14 -25.38
N GLY A 286 2.04 -6.22 -25.04
CA GLY A 286 0.80 -5.97 -25.81
C GLY A 286 -0.34 -6.98 -25.55
N GLN A 287 -0.07 -8.11 -24.88
CA GLN A 287 -1.07 -9.13 -24.53
C GLN A 287 -1.19 -9.31 -23.01
N GLY A 288 -0.18 -8.88 -22.25
CA GLY A 288 -0.10 -8.96 -20.81
C GLY A 288 0.88 -7.93 -20.26
N VAL A 289 1.19 -8.03 -18.99
CA VAL A 289 2.13 -7.13 -18.29
C VAL A 289 3.44 -7.85 -18.00
N SER A 290 4.55 -7.30 -18.53
CA SER A 290 5.89 -7.66 -18.10
C SER A 290 6.31 -6.79 -16.93
N GLY A 291 6.76 -7.40 -15.85
CA GLY A 291 7.39 -6.74 -14.71
C GLY A 291 8.83 -6.37 -14.99
N GLU A 292 9.48 -5.68 -14.04
CA GLU A 292 10.90 -5.31 -14.18
C GLU A 292 11.84 -6.51 -14.00
N ALA A 293 11.36 -7.62 -13.40
CA ALA A 293 12.12 -8.84 -13.16
C ALA A 293 11.20 -10.07 -13.25
N ALA A 294 10.88 -10.51 -14.46
CA ALA A 294 9.86 -11.52 -14.74
C ALA A 294 10.18 -12.92 -14.14
N GLN A 295 11.44 -13.23 -13.84
CA GLN A 295 11.87 -14.53 -13.30
C GLN A 295 12.10 -14.52 -11.78
N VAL A 296 11.74 -13.46 -11.07
CA VAL A 296 11.79 -13.47 -9.61
C VAL A 296 10.79 -14.50 -9.03
N ARG A 297 11.13 -15.02 -7.87
CA ARG A 297 10.18 -15.80 -7.08
C ARG A 297 9.35 -14.85 -6.22
N LEU A 298 8.12 -14.56 -6.64
CA LEU A 298 7.20 -13.71 -5.90
C LEU A 298 6.65 -14.46 -4.68
N HIS A 299 6.73 -13.82 -3.52
CA HIS A 299 6.08 -14.25 -2.29
C HIS A 299 5.07 -13.18 -1.87
N ALA A 300 3.83 -13.57 -1.59
CA ALA A 300 2.73 -12.67 -1.23
C ALA A 300 2.43 -12.75 0.26
N TYR A 301 2.40 -11.60 0.94
CA TYR A 301 2.03 -11.48 2.35
C TYR A 301 0.90 -10.46 2.47
N ARG A 302 -0.33 -10.95 2.69
CA ARG A 302 -1.49 -10.09 2.90
C ARG A 302 -1.48 -9.56 4.33
N VAL A 303 -1.49 -8.23 4.46
CA VAL A 303 -1.48 -7.51 5.75
C VAL A 303 -2.75 -6.70 6.02
N PHE A 304 -3.64 -6.57 5.03
CA PHE A 304 -4.89 -5.83 5.15
C PHE A 304 -6.05 -6.76 5.46
N GLU A 305 -6.65 -6.57 6.64
CA GLU A 305 -7.85 -7.28 7.09
C GLU A 305 -9.09 -6.85 6.28
N ARG A 306 -10.05 -7.77 6.08
CA ARG A 306 -11.33 -7.44 5.46
C ARG A 306 -12.13 -6.48 6.32
N GLY A 307 -12.68 -5.44 5.70
CA GLY A 307 -13.55 -4.47 6.38
C GLY A 307 -12.85 -3.50 7.31
N GLU A 308 -11.54 -3.61 7.48
CA GLU A 308 -10.74 -2.72 8.32
C GLU A 308 -10.07 -1.60 7.51
N GLY A 309 -9.87 -0.44 8.14
CA GLY A 309 -9.35 0.76 7.48
C GLY A 309 -7.82 0.79 7.29
N GLY A 310 -7.11 -0.34 7.30
CA GLY A 310 -5.66 -0.37 7.12
C GLY A 310 -5.00 -1.65 7.65
N ALA A 311 -3.71 -1.82 7.37
CA ALA A 311 -2.89 -2.90 7.88
C ALA A 311 -2.40 -2.60 9.30
N SER A 312 -2.53 -3.53 10.24
CA SER A 312 -2.01 -3.34 11.59
C SER A 312 -0.48 -3.47 11.62
N ASN A 313 0.17 -2.79 12.58
CA ASN A 313 1.59 -2.95 12.82
C ASN A 313 1.96 -4.41 13.18
N ALA A 314 1.04 -5.16 13.81
CA ALA A 314 1.21 -6.59 14.08
C ALA A 314 1.29 -7.39 12.77
N ALA A 315 0.36 -7.16 11.84
CA ALA A 315 0.32 -7.81 10.54
C ALA A 315 1.56 -7.51 9.69
N ILE A 316 1.97 -6.23 9.63
CA ILE A 316 3.16 -5.80 8.87
C ILE A 316 4.43 -6.42 9.48
N ARG A 317 4.57 -6.39 10.80
CA ARG A 317 5.70 -6.99 11.50
C ARG A 317 5.80 -8.49 11.22
N GLU A 318 4.69 -9.21 11.32
CA GLU A 318 4.63 -10.66 11.02
C GLU A 318 5.01 -10.93 9.56
N ALA A 319 4.49 -10.12 8.61
CA ALA A 319 4.82 -10.26 7.19
C ALA A 319 6.31 -10.10 6.92
N ILE A 320 6.96 -9.08 7.49
CA ILE A 320 8.40 -8.85 7.35
C ILE A 320 9.18 -10.06 7.89
N ARG A 321 8.82 -10.55 9.08
CA ARG A 321 9.52 -11.69 9.71
C ARG A 321 9.34 -12.98 8.91
N GLN A 322 8.11 -13.28 8.48
CA GLN A 322 7.84 -14.45 7.63
C GLN A 322 8.58 -14.37 6.29
N ALA A 323 8.60 -13.20 5.65
CA ALA A 323 9.34 -13.00 4.40
C ALA A 323 10.85 -13.29 4.57
N VAL A 324 11.44 -12.85 5.68
CA VAL A 324 12.84 -13.15 6.02
C VAL A 324 13.05 -14.64 6.25
N LEU A 325 12.17 -15.30 7.00
CA LEU A 325 12.24 -16.74 7.28
C LEU A 325 12.04 -17.58 6.00
N ASP A 326 11.20 -17.13 5.06
CA ASP A 326 11.00 -17.76 3.76
C ASP A 326 12.17 -17.45 2.79
N GLY A 327 13.18 -16.67 3.26
CA GLY A 327 14.42 -16.37 2.57
C GLY A 327 14.27 -15.31 1.47
N CYS A 328 13.34 -14.38 1.57
CA CYS A 328 13.24 -13.24 0.65
C CYS A 328 14.47 -12.34 0.74
N ASP A 329 14.87 -11.79 -0.40
CA ASP A 329 16.02 -10.90 -0.54
C ASP A 329 15.59 -9.43 -0.49
N ILE A 330 14.45 -9.15 -1.09
CA ILE A 330 13.85 -7.82 -1.21
C ILE A 330 12.41 -7.90 -0.70
N LEU A 331 12.05 -6.99 0.21
CA LEU A 331 10.71 -6.86 0.76
C LEU A 331 10.10 -5.53 0.28
N ASN A 332 9.13 -5.59 -0.62
CA ASN A 332 8.42 -4.40 -1.08
C ASN A 332 7.24 -4.08 -0.17
N MET A 333 7.21 -2.87 0.36
CA MET A 333 6.12 -2.32 1.17
C MET A 333 5.55 -1.07 0.51
N SER A 334 4.45 -1.25 -0.22
CA SER A 334 3.71 -0.17 -0.89
C SER A 334 2.63 0.42 0.03
N LEU A 335 2.99 0.68 1.28
CA LEU A 335 2.12 1.16 2.35
C LEU A 335 2.85 2.18 3.24
N GLY A 336 2.08 2.96 3.99
CA GLY A 336 2.66 3.92 4.94
C GLY A 336 1.61 4.77 5.61
N GLY A 337 2.10 5.77 6.34
CA GLY A 337 1.30 6.74 7.09
C GLY A 337 1.51 6.64 8.59
N GLY A 338 1.03 7.65 9.32
CA GLY A 338 1.13 7.67 10.78
C GLY A 338 2.54 7.93 11.32
N ASP A 339 2.67 7.77 12.63
CA ASP A 339 3.92 7.95 13.37
C ASP A 339 4.82 6.71 13.26
N SER A 340 6.09 6.87 13.63
CA SER A 340 7.03 5.76 13.77
C SER A 340 6.53 4.71 14.77
N ASP A 341 6.80 3.44 14.46
CA ASP A 341 6.36 2.31 15.25
C ASP A 341 7.54 1.39 15.58
N PRO A 342 7.84 1.15 16.87
CA PRO A 342 9.00 0.36 17.26
C PRO A 342 8.89 -1.11 16.84
N ALA A 343 7.68 -1.66 16.72
CA ALA A 343 7.48 -3.06 16.34
C ALA A 343 7.82 -3.29 14.87
N ILE A 344 7.47 -2.33 13.99
CA ILE A 344 7.84 -2.37 12.57
C ILE A 344 9.32 -2.07 12.38
N SER A 345 9.87 -1.05 13.08
CA SER A 345 11.32 -0.71 13.00
C SER A 345 12.21 -1.90 13.37
N GLU A 346 11.85 -2.67 14.41
CA GLU A 346 12.57 -3.89 14.76
C GLU A 346 12.48 -5.00 13.71
N ALA A 347 11.33 -5.13 13.06
CA ALA A 347 11.18 -6.10 11.98
C ALA A 347 12.04 -5.69 10.75
N ILE A 348 12.12 -4.40 10.43
CA ILE A 348 13.02 -3.87 9.40
C ILE A 348 14.49 -4.13 9.77
N GLN A 349 14.85 -3.88 11.03
CA GLN A 349 16.19 -4.19 11.54
C GLN A 349 16.49 -5.69 11.45
N PHE A 350 15.53 -6.54 11.81
CA PHE A 350 15.68 -7.99 11.67
C PHE A 350 15.92 -8.39 10.21
N ALA A 351 15.18 -7.81 9.25
CA ALA A 351 15.41 -8.04 7.83
C ALA A 351 16.84 -7.64 7.40
N ARG A 352 17.31 -6.47 7.83
CA ARG A 352 18.67 -5.97 7.57
C ARG A 352 19.74 -6.89 8.13
N LEU A 353 19.60 -7.33 9.36
CA LEU A 353 20.57 -8.25 10.00
C LEU A 353 20.54 -9.65 9.38
N SER A 354 19.44 -10.01 8.70
CA SER A 354 19.28 -11.28 7.98
C SER A 354 19.57 -11.19 6.48
N GLY A 355 20.25 -10.14 6.03
CA GLY A 355 20.71 -10.01 4.64
C GLY A 355 19.61 -9.67 3.63
N ALA A 356 18.46 -9.14 4.08
CA ALA A 356 17.36 -8.67 3.25
C ALA A 356 17.19 -7.15 3.33
N VAL A 357 16.56 -6.55 2.31
CA VAL A 357 16.31 -5.10 2.26
C VAL A 357 14.83 -4.79 2.11
N CYS A 358 14.36 -3.76 2.81
CA CYS A 358 13.01 -3.23 2.72
C CYS A 358 12.97 -2.06 1.74
N VAL A 359 12.23 -2.19 0.64
CA VAL A 359 11.96 -1.14 -0.35
C VAL A 359 10.58 -0.58 -0.07
N VAL A 360 10.50 0.71 0.23
CA VAL A 360 9.30 1.30 0.83
C VAL A 360 8.84 2.56 0.11
N ALA A 361 7.54 2.66 -0.15
CA ALA A 361 6.92 3.83 -0.75
C ALA A 361 7.02 5.06 0.16
N ALA A 362 7.51 6.19 -0.36
CA ALA A 362 7.79 7.41 0.43
C ALA A 362 6.54 8.10 1.02
N GLY A 363 5.35 7.81 0.47
CA GLY A 363 4.09 8.47 0.82
C GLY A 363 3.61 9.44 -0.25
N ASN A 364 2.34 9.88 -0.18
CA ASN A 364 1.65 10.56 -1.29
C ASN A 364 0.95 11.87 -0.89
N GLU A 365 1.40 12.50 0.16
CA GLU A 365 0.82 13.74 0.69
C GLU A 365 1.52 15.00 0.16
N GLY A 366 2.63 14.85 -0.61
CA GLY A 366 3.49 15.95 -1.05
C GLY A 366 4.26 16.61 0.10
N GLY A 367 4.29 15.94 1.24
CA GLY A 367 4.90 16.37 2.50
C GLY A 367 6.20 15.63 2.85
N PRO A 368 6.54 15.52 4.14
CA PRO A 368 7.66 14.71 4.62
C PRO A 368 7.50 13.22 4.32
N VAL A 369 8.62 12.49 4.23
CA VAL A 369 8.60 11.04 4.04
C VAL A 369 7.86 10.36 5.19
N SER A 370 6.86 9.53 4.86
CA SER A 370 6.03 8.82 5.84
C SER A 370 6.75 7.59 6.41
N PHE A 371 6.33 7.13 7.60
CA PHE A 371 6.74 5.83 8.12
C PHE A 371 5.99 4.69 7.35
N PRO A 372 6.65 3.55 7.05
CA PRO A 372 7.98 3.13 7.45
C PRO A 372 9.11 3.51 6.49
N ALA A 373 8.85 4.31 5.44
CA ALA A 373 9.90 4.74 4.51
C ALA A 373 10.94 5.66 5.17
N ASN A 374 10.56 6.45 6.18
CA ASN A 374 11.49 7.30 6.94
C ASN A 374 12.32 6.56 7.99
N ASP A 375 12.12 5.24 8.17
CA ASP A 375 13.02 4.42 8.97
C ASP A 375 14.42 4.42 8.34
N PRO A 376 15.51 4.66 9.11
CA PRO A 376 16.87 4.78 8.56
C PRO A 376 17.35 3.55 7.79
N LEU A 377 16.79 2.38 8.07
CA LEU A 377 17.14 1.11 7.47
C LEU A 377 16.30 0.76 6.22
N SER A 378 15.31 1.58 5.89
CA SER A 378 14.48 1.45 4.70
C SER A 378 15.12 2.07 3.47
N LEU A 379 14.89 1.48 2.29
CA LEU A 379 15.13 2.11 1.00
C LEU A 379 13.85 2.85 0.59
N ALA A 380 13.76 4.14 0.96
CA ALA A 380 12.63 5.00 0.62
C ALA A 380 12.64 5.40 -0.86
N VAL A 381 11.50 5.18 -1.55
CA VAL A 381 11.35 5.45 -2.99
C VAL A 381 10.34 6.55 -3.25
N ALA A 382 10.79 7.63 -3.90
CA ALA A 382 9.96 8.72 -4.41
C ALA A 382 9.37 8.39 -5.78
N ALA A 383 8.23 9.00 -6.12
CA ALA A 383 7.57 8.82 -7.40
C ALA A 383 7.94 9.91 -8.40
N VAL A 384 8.41 9.50 -9.59
CA VAL A 384 8.56 10.35 -10.76
C VAL A 384 7.58 9.94 -11.85
N GLY A 385 7.27 10.88 -12.76
CA GLY A 385 6.52 10.63 -13.98
C GLY A 385 7.29 11.14 -15.18
N ILE A 386 6.83 10.77 -16.38
CA ILE A 386 7.34 11.27 -17.67
C ILE A 386 6.24 12.03 -18.35
N LYS A 387 6.51 13.27 -18.76
CA LYS A 387 5.54 14.11 -19.47
C LYS A 387 5.11 13.42 -20.79
N GLY A 388 3.80 13.20 -20.93
CA GLY A 388 3.26 12.57 -22.13
C GLY A 388 3.19 11.02 -22.09
N ALA A 389 3.67 10.38 -21.03
CA ALA A 389 3.52 8.93 -20.84
C ALA A 389 2.10 8.52 -20.35
N TRP A 390 1.07 9.18 -20.90
CA TRP A 390 -0.35 8.89 -20.72
C TRP A 390 -1.16 9.45 -21.90
N PRO A 391 -2.34 8.90 -22.22
CA PRO A 391 -3.16 9.37 -23.31
C PRO A 391 -3.73 10.78 -23.05
N LYS A 392 -4.07 11.50 -24.12
CA LYS A 392 -4.68 12.83 -24.05
C LYS A 392 -5.96 12.79 -23.19
N GLY A 393 -6.06 13.73 -22.25
CA GLY A 393 -7.22 13.87 -21.36
C GLY A 393 -7.19 12.97 -20.13
N ALA A 394 -6.15 12.15 -19.94
CA ALA A 394 -5.97 11.38 -18.72
C ALA A 394 -5.69 12.30 -17.51
N ALA A 395 -6.16 11.88 -16.33
CA ALA A 395 -6.05 12.63 -15.09
C ALA A 395 -4.61 12.76 -14.57
N GLN A 396 -3.67 11.97 -15.09
CA GLN A 396 -2.25 11.95 -14.73
C GLN A 396 -1.57 13.30 -14.90
N GLN A 397 -2.04 14.13 -15.84
CA GLN A 397 -1.54 15.48 -16.06
C GLN A 397 -1.57 16.36 -14.79
N ARG A 398 -2.48 16.11 -13.85
CA ARG A 398 -2.58 16.85 -12.58
C ARG A 398 -1.36 16.68 -11.67
N HIS A 399 -0.60 15.61 -11.85
CA HIS A 399 0.57 15.27 -11.03
C HIS A 399 1.85 15.94 -11.52
N LEU A 400 1.80 16.61 -12.67
CA LEU A 400 2.93 17.27 -13.28
C LEU A 400 3.43 18.44 -12.41
N THR A 401 4.74 18.52 -12.26
CA THR A 401 5.45 19.63 -11.57
C THR A 401 6.49 20.26 -12.49
N GLN A 402 7.03 21.41 -12.11
CA GLN A 402 8.06 22.15 -12.80
C GLN A 402 9.22 22.47 -11.84
N PRO A 403 10.46 22.61 -12.30
CA PRO A 403 10.94 22.40 -13.68
C PRO A 403 11.05 20.90 -14.01
N PRO A 404 11.11 20.51 -15.30
CA PRO A 404 11.36 19.14 -15.71
C PRO A 404 12.82 18.74 -15.42
N GLY A 405 13.05 17.46 -15.19
CA GLY A 405 14.36 16.83 -15.13
C GLY A 405 14.77 16.22 -16.48
N LYS A 406 15.81 15.38 -16.47
CA LYS A 406 16.20 14.60 -17.65
C LYS A 406 15.05 13.70 -18.11
N HIS A 407 15.04 13.37 -19.42
CA HIS A 407 14.01 12.53 -20.06
C HIS A 407 12.58 13.05 -19.94
N ASP A 408 12.39 14.40 -19.88
CA ASP A 408 11.09 15.01 -19.61
C ASP A 408 10.43 14.49 -18.32
N SER A 409 11.25 14.04 -17.37
CA SER A 409 10.80 13.57 -16.07
C SER A 409 10.34 14.72 -15.17
N PHE A 410 9.49 14.41 -14.21
CA PHE A 410 9.07 15.31 -13.15
C PHE A 410 8.87 14.51 -11.85
N VAL A 411 9.13 15.13 -10.70
CA VAL A 411 8.74 14.55 -9.41
C VAL A 411 7.24 14.70 -9.26
N ALA A 412 6.52 13.59 -9.04
CA ALA A 412 5.07 13.65 -8.93
C ALA A 412 4.63 14.60 -7.79
N ARG A 413 3.59 15.42 -8.05
CA ARG A 413 3.09 16.41 -7.09
C ARG A 413 2.75 15.81 -5.72
N PHE A 414 2.24 14.58 -5.73
CA PHE A 414 1.88 13.86 -4.51
C PHE A 414 3.09 13.25 -3.77
N SER A 415 4.23 13.02 -4.46
CA SER A 415 5.36 12.30 -3.86
C SER A 415 5.90 13.04 -2.64
N ASN A 416 6.03 12.33 -1.52
CA ASN A 416 6.68 12.86 -0.33
C ASN A 416 8.17 13.09 -0.58
N ARG A 417 8.78 13.97 0.22
CA ARG A 417 10.13 14.52 0.05
C ARG A 417 10.86 14.54 1.39
N GLY A 418 12.17 14.43 1.34
CA GLY A 418 12.99 14.54 2.55
C GLY A 418 14.36 13.89 2.40
N PRO A 419 15.26 14.07 3.38
CA PRO A 419 16.61 13.50 3.35
C PRO A 419 16.60 11.97 3.43
N GLN A 420 15.46 11.36 3.77
CA GLN A 420 15.30 9.91 3.83
C GLN A 420 15.13 9.27 2.46
N ILE A 421 14.78 10.04 1.40
CA ILE A 421 14.66 9.49 0.04
C ILE A 421 16.01 8.91 -0.38
N ARG A 422 15.98 7.63 -0.82
CA ARG A 422 17.17 6.91 -1.29
C ARG A 422 17.22 6.82 -2.80
N GLN A 423 16.05 6.62 -3.44
CA GLN A 423 15.91 6.52 -4.89
C GLN A 423 14.57 7.12 -5.34
N ALA A 424 14.46 7.36 -6.65
CA ALA A 424 13.20 7.65 -7.33
C ALA A 424 12.92 6.56 -8.38
N ALA A 425 11.65 6.35 -8.68
CA ALA A 425 11.23 5.43 -9.75
C ALA A 425 9.89 5.87 -10.35
N PRO A 426 9.50 5.40 -11.55
CA PRO A 426 8.20 5.68 -12.15
C PRO A 426 7.04 5.32 -11.23
N GLY A 427 6.16 6.28 -10.98
CA GLY A 427 4.99 6.13 -10.11
C GLY A 427 3.76 6.87 -10.62
N VAL A 428 3.76 7.35 -11.88
CA VAL A 428 2.63 8.05 -12.50
C VAL A 428 2.21 7.33 -13.77
N GLY A 429 0.94 6.93 -13.85
CA GLY A 429 0.37 6.26 -15.02
C GLY A 429 0.93 4.86 -15.24
N ILE A 430 1.12 4.08 -14.19
CA ILE A 430 1.74 2.75 -14.28
C ILE A 430 0.68 1.71 -14.61
N ILE A 431 0.88 1.01 -15.74
CA ILE A 431 0.03 -0.09 -16.21
C ILE A 431 0.48 -1.39 -15.53
N SER A 432 -0.45 -2.13 -14.92
CA SER A 432 -0.14 -3.43 -14.32
C SER A 432 -1.37 -4.33 -14.18
N THR A 433 -1.15 -5.51 -13.64
CA THR A 433 -2.17 -6.53 -13.37
C THR A 433 -3.13 -6.09 -12.27
N ILE A 434 -4.39 -6.51 -12.36
CA ILE A 434 -5.44 -6.39 -11.33
C ILE A 434 -6.04 -7.79 -11.13
N HIS A 435 -6.39 -8.16 -9.92
CA HIS A 435 -6.96 -9.48 -9.63
C HIS A 435 -8.11 -9.85 -10.61
N ARG A 436 -8.36 -11.16 -10.79
CA ARG A 436 -9.35 -11.71 -11.75
C ARG A 436 -8.99 -11.42 -13.22
N ASP A 437 -7.71 -11.58 -13.58
CA ASP A 437 -7.19 -11.44 -14.95
C ASP A 437 -7.52 -10.10 -15.62
N ARG A 438 -7.51 -9.03 -14.85
CA ARG A 438 -7.73 -7.66 -15.31
C ARG A 438 -6.44 -6.84 -15.28
N TYR A 439 -6.46 -5.71 -15.97
CA TYR A 439 -5.35 -4.75 -16.02
C TYR A 439 -5.84 -3.34 -15.70
N GLY A 440 -5.03 -2.57 -15.02
CA GLY A 440 -5.38 -1.23 -14.60
C GLY A 440 -4.20 -0.27 -14.60
N VAL A 441 -4.51 1.00 -14.37
CA VAL A 441 -3.54 2.09 -14.27
C VAL A 441 -3.61 2.68 -12.87
N MET A 442 -2.48 2.76 -12.19
CA MET A 442 -2.40 3.39 -10.88
C MET A 442 -1.31 4.44 -10.80
N ASP A 443 -1.51 5.40 -9.88
CA ASP A 443 -0.55 6.44 -9.53
C ASP A 443 -0.20 6.32 -8.04
N GLY A 444 1.06 6.55 -7.69
CA GLY A 444 1.51 6.55 -6.30
C GLY A 444 2.97 6.19 -6.13
N THR A 445 3.53 6.53 -4.98
CA THR A 445 4.82 5.98 -4.55
C THR A 445 4.74 4.46 -4.36
N SER A 446 3.51 3.92 -4.17
CA SER A 446 3.20 2.48 -4.22
C SER A 446 3.53 1.81 -5.55
N MET A 447 3.58 2.55 -6.66
CA MET A 447 3.97 2.04 -7.98
C MET A 447 5.46 2.25 -8.21
N ALA A 448 6.02 3.32 -7.64
CA ALA A 448 7.46 3.58 -7.70
C ALA A 448 8.29 2.55 -6.90
N SER A 449 7.83 2.20 -5.70
CA SER A 449 8.51 1.20 -4.84
C SER A 449 8.69 -0.15 -5.54
N PRO A 450 7.66 -0.79 -6.14
CA PRO A 450 7.83 -2.05 -6.84
C PRO A 450 8.67 -1.94 -8.12
N VAL A 451 8.68 -0.79 -8.82
CA VAL A 451 9.63 -0.58 -9.93
C VAL A 451 11.06 -0.64 -9.40
N ALA A 452 11.37 0.10 -8.33
CA ALA A 452 12.69 0.07 -7.71
C ALA A 452 13.06 -1.33 -7.19
N ALA A 453 12.10 -2.06 -6.59
CA ALA A 453 12.30 -3.42 -6.10
C ALA A 453 12.59 -4.40 -7.25
N GLY A 454 11.86 -4.31 -8.37
CA GLY A 454 12.08 -5.15 -9.55
C GLY A 454 13.41 -4.84 -10.24
N VAL A 455 13.75 -3.56 -10.41
CA VAL A 455 15.06 -3.14 -10.93
C VAL A 455 16.19 -3.66 -10.04
N LEU A 456 16.07 -3.51 -8.72
CA LEU A 456 17.04 -4.03 -7.76
C LEU A 456 17.17 -5.56 -7.83
N ALA A 457 16.06 -6.27 -8.02
CA ALA A 457 16.06 -7.72 -8.19
C ALA A 457 16.82 -8.15 -9.45
N ARG A 458 16.63 -7.41 -10.57
CA ARG A 458 17.37 -7.64 -11.81
C ARG A 458 18.88 -7.43 -11.62
N VAL A 459 19.27 -6.34 -10.94
CA VAL A 459 20.68 -6.04 -10.62
C VAL A 459 21.27 -7.11 -9.71
N LEU A 460 20.53 -7.52 -8.67
CA LEU A 460 20.99 -8.55 -7.73
C LEU A 460 21.16 -9.91 -8.43
N ALA A 461 20.24 -10.29 -9.32
CA ALA A 461 20.36 -11.52 -10.11
C ALA A 461 21.60 -11.54 -11.01
N SER A 462 22.04 -10.37 -11.51
CA SER A 462 23.25 -10.22 -12.32
C SER A 462 24.53 -10.05 -11.48
N THR A 463 24.45 -10.18 -10.15
CA THR A 463 25.57 -10.01 -9.21
C THR A 463 25.65 -11.22 -8.27
N PRO A 464 26.06 -12.41 -8.79
CA PRO A 464 26.03 -13.68 -8.03
C PRO A 464 26.86 -13.64 -6.74
N GLU A 465 27.92 -12.87 -6.69
CA GLU A 465 28.79 -12.70 -5.52
C GLU A 465 28.04 -12.03 -4.34
N VAL A 466 27.06 -11.17 -4.62
CA VAL A 466 26.19 -10.58 -3.58
C VAL A 466 24.98 -11.48 -3.32
N LEU A 467 24.34 -12.00 -4.39
CA LEU A 467 23.16 -12.85 -4.27
C LEU A 467 23.42 -14.07 -3.39
N ASN A 468 24.57 -14.73 -3.59
CA ASN A 468 24.94 -15.98 -2.90
C ASN A 468 25.81 -15.76 -1.65
N SER A 469 26.07 -14.52 -1.24
CA SER A 469 26.83 -14.24 -0.02
C SER A 469 26.03 -14.64 1.24
N PRO A 470 26.71 -14.85 2.39
CA PRO A 470 26.04 -15.15 3.66
C PRO A 470 24.95 -14.15 4.00
N ARG A 471 23.81 -14.64 4.50
CA ARG A 471 22.66 -13.80 4.85
C ARG A 471 22.88 -13.07 6.18
N ASP A 472 23.58 -11.97 6.13
CA ASP A 472 23.91 -11.11 7.26
C ASP A 472 23.77 -9.62 6.91
N ALA A 473 24.13 -8.75 7.84
CA ALA A 473 24.06 -7.30 7.66
C ALA A 473 24.93 -6.79 6.50
N ARG A 474 26.06 -7.43 6.22
CA ARG A 474 26.98 -7.05 5.14
C ARG A 474 26.34 -7.29 3.77
N ARG A 475 25.62 -8.41 3.65
CA ARG A 475 24.86 -8.71 2.41
C ARG A 475 23.82 -7.63 2.13
N SER A 476 23.03 -7.26 3.12
CA SER A 476 22.01 -6.22 2.92
C SER A 476 22.63 -4.86 2.62
N GLU A 477 23.78 -4.55 3.19
CA GLU A 477 24.57 -3.35 2.85
C GLU A 477 25.01 -3.37 1.38
N ALA A 478 25.60 -4.50 0.93
CA ALA A 478 26.02 -4.67 -0.46
C ALA A 478 24.84 -4.53 -1.45
N ILE A 479 23.64 -5.06 -1.12
CA ILE A 479 22.44 -4.88 -1.94
C ILE A 479 22.06 -3.40 -2.04
N LEU A 480 22.11 -2.62 -0.95
CA LEU A 480 21.82 -1.17 -0.99
C LEU A 480 22.89 -0.38 -1.75
N GLU A 481 24.14 -0.81 -1.67
CA GLU A 481 25.20 -0.20 -2.49
C GLU A 481 24.97 -0.44 -3.99
N LEU A 482 24.56 -1.64 -4.40
CA LEU A 482 24.19 -1.92 -5.79
C LEU A 482 23.08 -0.96 -6.26
N ALA A 483 22.03 -0.77 -5.47
CA ALA A 483 20.98 0.19 -5.76
C ALA A 483 21.53 1.61 -5.93
N ALA A 484 22.38 2.07 -5.00
CA ALA A 484 22.93 3.42 -5.02
C ALA A 484 23.87 3.69 -6.20
N ARG A 485 24.74 2.71 -6.55
CA ARG A 485 25.74 2.85 -7.64
C ARG A 485 25.10 2.86 -9.03
N ARG A 486 23.95 2.22 -9.20
CA ARG A 486 23.23 2.13 -10.47
C ARG A 486 22.22 3.28 -10.66
N ALA A 487 22.03 4.15 -9.66
CA ALA A 487 21.06 5.23 -9.75
C ALA A 487 21.52 6.31 -10.75
N GLU A 488 20.59 6.77 -11.60
CA GLU A 488 20.80 7.86 -12.56
C GLU A 488 20.28 9.18 -12.00
N ASP A 489 21.14 10.19 -11.92
CA ASP A 489 20.72 11.54 -11.55
C ASP A 489 19.80 12.16 -12.59
N LEU A 490 18.55 12.44 -12.20
CA LEU A 490 17.53 13.10 -13.04
C LEU A 490 17.63 14.63 -13.02
N GLY A 491 18.52 15.22 -12.21
CA GLY A 491 18.68 16.66 -12.05
C GLY A 491 17.78 17.31 -11.00
N PHE A 492 17.16 16.49 -10.12
CA PHE A 492 16.38 17.00 -9.00
C PHE A 492 17.23 17.06 -7.71
N PRO A 493 16.82 17.87 -6.71
CA PRO A 493 17.43 17.80 -5.38
C PRO A 493 17.39 16.40 -4.78
N ALA A 494 18.43 16.04 -4.01
CA ALA A 494 18.50 14.72 -3.34
C ALA A 494 17.31 14.42 -2.43
N THR A 495 16.66 15.45 -1.86
CA THR A 495 15.45 15.30 -1.09
C THR A 495 14.22 14.84 -1.90
N MET A 496 14.31 14.81 -3.22
CA MET A 496 13.24 14.43 -4.15
C MET A 496 13.56 13.16 -4.94
N GLN A 497 14.84 12.86 -5.18
CA GLN A 497 15.26 11.71 -5.99
C GLN A 497 16.25 10.78 -5.27
N GLY A 498 16.75 11.14 -4.08
CA GLY A 498 17.82 10.41 -3.40
C GLY A 498 19.10 10.41 -4.25
N LYS A 499 19.61 9.21 -4.55
CA LYS A 499 20.74 9.02 -5.48
C LYS A 499 20.33 9.14 -6.95
N GLY A 500 19.02 9.16 -7.24
CA GLY A 500 18.48 9.27 -8.59
C GLY A 500 17.47 8.18 -8.92
N LEU A 501 17.17 8.03 -10.22
CA LEU A 501 16.31 7.00 -10.78
C LEU A 501 16.94 5.61 -10.56
N ALA A 502 16.18 4.66 -10.07
CA ALA A 502 16.57 3.25 -10.00
C ALA A 502 16.95 2.72 -11.41
N ARG A 503 18.14 2.12 -11.57
CA ARG A 503 18.66 1.59 -12.84
C ARG A 503 19.24 0.19 -12.69
#